data_e68be4db7e48092beb0eb1dbef8eea19
#
_entry.id   e68be4db7e48092beb0eb1dbef8eea19
#
_cell.length_a   1.000
_cell.length_b   1.000
_cell.length_c   1.000
_cell.angle_alpha   90.00
_cell.angle_beta   90.00
_cell.angle_gamma   90.00
#
_symmetry.space_group_name_H-M   'P 1'
#
loop_
_entity.id
_entity.type
_entity.pdbx_description
1 polymer ?
#
loop_
_entity_poly.entity_id
_entity_poly.type
_entity_poly.pdbx_seq_one_letter_code
_entity_poly.pdbx_strand_id
1 'polypeptide(L)'
;MKQRFVALLLALLAALTLTVPAWAEQQSGDPFVYDTVGLLSDGDCAYLEQTADAISWQYRCAVYIVTVDDYGQYGDDAYEAAANIYNGQDFGIGAERSGILLLLSMWDRSYALYVRDGYAKSMVGNYAQEQLENSFLPYFSSDDWYGGLRAYLTTCSDDMALADMGQPVKRPVTKVLLPALLVGCGVSLLVCLLLKAKMKSVRKGAEADVYVTADGLDLTEWYDRYTHTTETRRRKNNKDGTESGGGGSGRSGHF
;
A
#
# COMPACT_ATOMS: atom_id res chain seq x y z
N MET A 1 -0.28 56.74 -41.25
CA MET A 1 -0.88 55.99 -40.15
C MET A 1 -0.96 54.49 -40.42
N LYS A 2 -1.36 54.03 -41.60
CA LYS A 2 -1.48 52.59 -41.93
C LYS A 2 -0.16 51.81 -41.84
N GLN A 3 0.98 52.37 -42.27
CA GLN A 3 2.27 51.66 -42.21
C GLN A 3 2.80 51.45 -40.77
N ARG A 4 2.52 52.34 -39.85
CA ARG A 4 2.92 52.21 -38.43
C ARG A 4 2.07 51.16 -37.72
N PHE A 5 0.81 51.01 -38.12
CA PHE A 5 -0.08 49.98 -37.58
C PHE A 5 0.32 48.56 -38.04
N VAL A 6 0.72 48.40 -39.31
CA VAL A 6 1.21 47.13 -39.86
C VAL A 6 2.54 46.72 -39.20
N ALA A 7 3.43 47.69 -38.96
CA ALA A 7 4.70 47.39 -38.27
C ALA A 7 4.49 46.99 -36.81
N LEU A 8 3.52 47.59 -36.10
CA LEU A 8 3.14 47.22 -34.73
C LEU A 8 2.50 45.81 -34.69
N LEU A 9 1.66 45.50 -35.67
CA LEU A 9 1.00 44.18 -35.76
C LEU A 9 2.00 43.06 -36.10
N LEU A 10 2.99 43.32 -36.96
CA LEU A 10 4.08 42.40 -37.25
C LEU A 10 5.03 42.22 -36.05
N ALA A 11 5.31 43.28 -35.28
CA ALA A 11 6.11 43.16 -34.07
C ALA A 11 5.35 42.40 -32.95
N LEU A 12 4.03 42.54 -32.85
CA LEU A 12 3.20 41.77 -31.92
C LEU A 12 3.13 40.28 -32.31
N LEU A 13 3.03 39.99 -33.63
CA LEU A 13 3.04 38.61 -34.13
C LEU A 13 4.41 37.95 -33.91
N ALA A 14 5.52 38.68 -34.10
CA ALA A 14 6.87 38.20 -33.82
C ALA A 14 7.12 37.96 -32.31
N ALA A 15 6.53 38.77 -31.43
CA ALA A 15 6.61 38.54 -29.98
C ALA A 15 5.81 37.31 -29.52
N LEU A 16 4.70 36.96 -30.20
CA LEU A 16 3.91 35.76 -29.88
C LEU A 16 4.60 34.45 -30.30
N THR A 17 5.53 34.47 -31.25
CA THR A 17 6.25 33.28 -31.69
C THR A 17 7.49 32.95 -30.85
N LEU A 18 7.88 33.83 -29.91
CA LEU A 18 9.06 33.64 -29.07
C LEU A 18 8.71 33.08 -27.67
N THR A 19 7.44 32.83 -27.38
CA THR A 19 7.08 32.05 -26.22
C THR A 19 7.01 30.56 -26.56
N VAL A 20 8.15 29.99 -26.98
CA VAL A 20 8.40 28.58 -26.81
C VAL A 20 8.44 28.38 -25.29
N PRO A 21 7.52 27.63 -24.70
CA PRO A 21 7.64 27.33 -23.27
C PRO A 21 8.99 26.65 -23.07
N ALA A 22 9.81 27.20 -22.21
CA ALA A 22 11.09 26.65 -21.76
C ALA A 22 10.88 25.37 -20.91
N TRP A 23 10.13 24.42 -21.47
CA TRP A 23 9.87 23.10 -20.87
C TRP A 23 10.80 22.03 -21.47
N ALA A 24 11.64 22.41 -22.42
CA ALA A 24 12.50 21.49 -23.16
C ALA A 24 13.92 21.39 -22.62
N GLU A 25 14.20 21.93 -21.43
CA GLU A 25 15.57 21.96 -20.92
C GLU A 25 15.65 21.61 -19.45
N GLN A 26 15.22 20.37 -19.14
CA GLN A 26 15.61 19.71 -17.91
C GLN A 26 15.64 18.19 -18.11
N GLN A 27 16.30 17.75 -19.14
CA GLN A 27 16.69 16.38 -19.40
C GLN A 27 18.20 16.25 -19.23
N SER A 28 18.64 16.31 -18.02
CA SER A 28 19.98 15.93 -17.55
C SER A 28 19.84 15.35 -16.16
N GLY A 29 18.91 14.44 -16.00
CA GLY A 29 18.82 13.59 -14.83
C GLY A 29 19.42 12.23 -15.14
N ASP A 30 19.85 11.52 -14.12
CA ASP A 30 20.17 10.11 -14.23
C ASP A 30 18.97 9.35 -14.83
N PRO A 31 19.22 8.29 -15.63
CA PRO A 31 18.14 7.52 -16.24
C PRO A 31 17.24 6.90 -15.16
N PHE A 32 15.98 6.64 -15.53
CA PHE A 32 15.03 5.94 -14.68
C PHE A 32 15.03 4.42 -14.91
N VAL A 33 15.58 3.97 -16.06
CA VAL A 33 15.65 2.56 -16.43
C VAL A 33 17.10 2.12 -16.54
N TYR A 34 17.52 1.23 -15.67
CA TYR A 34 18.85 0.62 -15.62
C TYR A 34 18.74 -0.86 -15.97
N ASP A 35 18.77 -1.18 -17.26
CA ASP A 35 18.78 -2.57 -17.73
C ASP A 35 20.23 -3.07 -17.87
N THR A 36 20.79 -3.56 -16.77
CA THR A 36 22.20 -4.05 -16.77
C THR A 36 22.32 -5.47 -17.31
N VAL A 37 21.23 -6.20 -17.43
CA VAL A 37 21.20 -7.59 -17.91
C VAL A 37 20.86 -7.69 -19.39
N GLY A 38 20.29 -6.62 -19.96
CA GLY A 38 19.89 -6.59 -21.37
C GLY A 38 18.62 -7.40 -21.64
N LEU A 39 17.62 -7.29 -20.76
CA LEU A 39 16.31 -7.93 -20.93
C LEU A 39 15.45 -7.26 -21.99
N LEU A 40 15.73 -5.99 -22.25
CA LEU A 40 14.93 -5.13 -23.12
C LEU A 40 15.65 -4.86 -24.44
N SER A 41 14.89 -4.65 -25.51
CA SER A 41 15.44 -4.06 -26.71
C SER A 41 15.71 -2.55 -26.50
N ASP A 42 16.61 -1.96 -27.28
CA ASP A 42 16.91 -0.52 -27.23
C ASP A 42 15.65 0.34 -27.38
N GLY A 43 14.72 -0.09 -28.24
CA GLY A 43 13.45 0.61 -28.46
C GLY A 43 12.51 0.52 -27.26
N ASP A 44 12.42 -0.64 -26.62
CA ASP A 44 11.60 -0.84 -25.43
C ASP A 44 12.16 -0.07 -24.23
N CYS A 45 13.50 -0.11 -24.07
CA CYS A 45 14.18 0.65 -23.03
C CYS A 45 13.93 2.16 -23.19
N ALA A 46 14.07 2.70 -24.39
CA ALA A 46 13.81 4.12 -24.67
C ALA A 46 12.33 4.51 -24.39
N TYR A 47 11.38 3.64 -24.73
CA TYR A 47 9.96 3.88 -24.45
C TYR A 47 9.67 3.89 -22.95
N LEU A 48 10.20 2.91 -22.22
CA LEU A 48 10.02 2.81 -20.77
C LEU A 48 10.69 3.99 -20.05
N GLU A 49 11.88 4.38 -20.49
CA GLU A 49 12.59 5.56 -19.98
C GLU A 49 11.75 6.83 -20.14
N GLN A 50 11.27 7.10 -21.36
CA GLN A 50 10.42 8.26 -21.63
C GLN A 50 9.14 8.25 -20.77
N THR A 51 8.56 7.07 -20.57
CA THR A 51 7.35 6.93 -19.77
C THR A 51 7.63 7.16 -18.29
N ALA A 52 8.71 6.57 -17.77
CA ALA A 52 9.14 6.73 -16.39
C ALA A 52 9.51 8.20 -16.08
N ASP A 53 10.22 8.87 -16.99
CA ASP A 53 10.55 10.29 -16.89
C ASP A 53 9.28 11.14 -16.80
N ALA A 54 8.33 10.94 -17.72
CA ALA A 54 7.08 11.70 -17.75
C ALA A 54 6.28 11.55 -16.46
N ILE A 55 6.12 10.31 -15.94
CA ILE A 55 5.42 10.03 -14.69
C ILE A 55 6.15 10.69 -13.51
N SER A 56 7.47 10.51 -13.45
CA SER A 56 8.30 10.97 -12.34
C SER A 56 8.21 12.49 -12.14
N TRP A 57 8.30 13.25 -13.21
CA TRP A 57 8.20 14.71 -13.15
C TRP A 57 6.78 15.21 -12.96
N GLN A 58 5.79 14.53 -13.56
CA GLN A 58 4.38 14.90 -13.40
C GLN A 58 3.96 14.83 -11.94
N TYR A 59 4.34 13.77 -11.22
CA TYR A 59 3.92 13.54 -9.84
C TYR A 59 5.01 13.85 -8.80
N ARG A 60 6.19 14.35 -9.22
CA ARG A 60 7.34 14.62 -8.35
C ARG A 60 7.74 13.44 -7.47
N CYS A 61 7.59 12.26 -8.02
CA CYS A 61 7.91 10.99 -7.40
C CYS A 61 8.59 10.11 -8.43
N ALA A 62 9.89 9.88 -8.29
CA ALA A 62 10.67 9.12 -9.25
C ALA A 62 10.22 7.67 -9.35
N VAL A 63 10.16 7.12 -10.57
CA VAL A 63 9.81 5.71 -10.79
C VAL A 63 10.96 5.04 -11.51
N TYR A 64 11.71 4.23 -10.77
CA TYR A 64 12.89 3.53 -11.30
C TYR A 64 12.60 2.07 -11.61
N ILE A 65 13.30 1.59 -12.63
CA ILE A 65 13.41 0.19 -13.02
C ILE A 65 14.88 -0.18 -13.02
N VAL A 66 15.26 -1.20 -12.28
CA VAL A 66 16.64 -1.69 -12.21
C VAL A 66 16.63 -3.20 -12.41
N THR A 67 17.39 -3.69 -13.40
CA THR A 67 17.60 -5.11 -13.61
C THR A 67 19.05 -5.45 -13.28
N VAL A 68 19.25 -6.52 -12.51
CA VAL A 68 20.57 -7.03 -12.13
C VAL A 68 20.64 -8.54 -12.37
N ASP A 69 21.83 -9.06 -12.57
CA ASP A 69 22.03 -10.50 -12.66
C ASP A 69 21.77 -11.14 -11.30
N ASP A 70 22.42 -10.67 -10.24
CA ASP A 70 22.31 -11.18 -8.87
C ASP A 70 22.22 -10.01 -7.87
N TYR A 71 21.16 -9.97 -7.08
CA TYR A 71 20.97 -8.98 -6.04
C TYR A 71 21.97 -9.13 -4.87
N GLY A 72 22.53 -10.32 -4.68
CA GLY A 72 23.45 -10.62 -3.57
C GLY A 72 24.72 -9.75 -3.55
N GLN A 73 25.00 -9.02 -4.64
CA GLN A 73 26.07 -8.02 -4.68
C GLN A 73 25.70 -6.72 -3.94
N TYR A 74 24.41 -6.50 -3.67
CA TYR A 74 23.86 -5.25 -3.14
C TYR A 74 23.21 -5.40 -1.76
N GLY A 75 22.83 -6.62 -1.34
CA GLY A 75 22.20 -6.88 -0.05
C GLY A 75 22.01 -8.37 0.24
N ASP A 76 21.63 -8.67 1.47
CA ASP A 76 21.41 -10.05 1.92
C ASP A 76 20.06 -10.61 1.39
N ASP A 77 19.10 -9.73 1.07
CA ASP A 77 17.85 -10.05 0.40
C ASP A 77 17.52 -9.04 -0.69
N ALA A 78 16.57 -9.37 -1.57
CA ALA A 78 16.19 -8.53 -2.70
C ALA A 78 15.66 -7.15 -2.28
N TYR A 79 14.95 -7.06 -1.14
CA TYR A 79 14.44 -5.79 -0.64
C TYR A 79 15.57 -4.89 -0.10
N GLU A 80 16.48 -5.46 0.67
CA GLU A 80 17.66 -4.75 1.16
C GLU A 80 18.54 -4.29 0.00
N ALA A 81 18.74 -5.14 -1.02
CA ALA A 81 19.46 -4.79 -2.24
C ALA A 81 18.82 -3.58 -2.96
N ALA A 82 17.48 -3.60 -3.12
CA ALA A 82 16.76 -2.47 -3.71
C ALA A 82 16.92 -1.18 -2.89
N ALA A 83 16.85 -1.27 -1.57
CA ALA A 83 17.07 -0.14 -0.66
C ALA A 83 18.50 0.40 -0.76
N ASN A 84 19.50 -0.49 -0.82
CA ASN A 84 20.90 -0.11 -0.93
C ASN A 84 21.23 0.52 -2.28
N ILE A 85 20.68 -0.01 -3.37
CA ILE A 85 20.79 0.60 -4.71
C ILE A 85 20.15 1.99 -4.69
N TYR A 86 18.93 2.11 -4.18
CA TYR A 86 18.22 3.39 -4.11
C TYR A 86 19.00 4.46 -3.34
N ASN A 87 19.53 4.09 -2.19
CA ASN A 87 20.28 5.01 -1.34
C ASN A 87 21.71 5.28 -1.86
N GLY A 88 22.37 4.27 -2.41
CA GLY A 88 23.74 4.37 -2.91
C GLY A 88 23.88 5.18 -4.20
N GLN A 89 22.89 5.13 -5.07
CA GLN A 89 22.83 5.91 -6.31
C GLN A 89 22.18 7.29 -6.13
N ASP A 90 21.80 7.64 -4.91
CA ASP A 90 21.17 8.92 -4.59
C ASP A 90 19.83 9.17 -5.34
N PHE A 91 19.09 8.09 -5.59
CA PHE A 91 17.84 8.12 -6.34
C PHE A 91 16.75 8.95 -5.65
N GLY A 92 15.79 9.44 -6.45
CA GLY A 92 14.61 10.17 -5.99
C GLY A 92 14.58 11.64 -6.36
N ILE A 93 13.39 12.24 -6.38
CA ILE A 93 13.16 13.64 -6.72
C ILE A 93 12.97 14.48 -5.47
N GLY A 94 13.57 15.68 -5.48
CA GLY A 94 13.42 16.68 -4.43
C GLY A 94 14.24 16.41 -3.17
N ALA A 95 14.07 17.27 -2.17
CA ALA A 95 14.85 17.22 -0.93
C ALA A 95 14.60 15.94 -0.10
N GLU A 96 13.41 15.35 -0.21
CA GLU A 96 13.04 14.09 0.46
C GLU A 96 13.47 12.86 -0.33
N ARG A 97 14.01 13.05 -1.54
CA ARG A 97 14.38 11.96 -2.44
C ARG A 97 13.20 11.01 -2.65
N SER A 98 12.07 11.58 -3.08
CA SER A 98 10.84 10.84 -3.25
C SER A 98 10.89 9.95 -4.49
N GLY A 99 10.58 8.65 -4.31
CA GLY A 99 10.54 7.72 -5.44
C GLY A 99 10.26 6.28 -5.05
N ILE A 100 10.12 5.49 -6.12
CA ILE A 100 9.83 4.06 -6.09
C ILE A 100 10.86 3.38 -6.99
N LEU A 101 11.32 2.20 -6.60
CA LEU A 101 12.23 1.39 -7.38
C LEU A 101 11.69 -0.04 -7.49
N LEU A 102 11.57 -0.54 -8.71
CA LEU A 102 11.38 -1.96 -8.99
C LEU A 102 12.72 -2.58 -9.37
N LEU A 103 13.23 -3.47 -8.53
CA LEU A 103 14.42 -4.27 -8.77
C LEU A 103 13.99 -5.65 -9.31
N LEU A 104 14.65 -6.10 -10.38
CA LEU A 104 14.56 -7.47 -10.88
C LEU A 104 15.94 -8.13 -10.80
N SER A 105 16.03 -9.28 -10.16
CA SER A 105 17.22 -10.13 -10.13
C SER A 105 16.96 -11.40 -10.93
N MET A 106 17.82 -11.67 -11.90
CA MET A 106 17.58 -12.74 -12.87
C MET A 106 18.10 -14.08 -12.42
N TRP A 107 19.13 -14.09 -11.57
CA TRP A 107 19.76 -15.34 -11.10
C TRP A 107 18.76 -16.28 -10.42
N ASP A 108 17.95 -15.76 -9.54
CA ASP A 108 16.97 -16.50 -8.74
C ASP A 108 15.51 -16.11 -9.06
N ARG A 109 15.31 -15.27 -10.09
CA ARG A 109 14.02 -14.75 -10.51
C ARG A 109 13.27 -14.05 -9.35
N SER A 110 14.00 -13.25 -8.59
CA SER A 110 13.43 -12.45 -7.52
C SER A 110 13.18 -11.02 -7.95
N TYR A 111 12.26 -10.38 -7.27
CA TYR A 111 11.99 -8.95 -7.42
C TYR A 111 11.89 -8.27 -6.06
N ALA A 112 12.12 -6.98 -6.05
CA ALA A 112 11.78 -6.13 -4.91
C ALA A 112 11.18 -4.81 -5.38
N LEU A 113 10.09 -4.41 -4.73
CA LEU A 113 9.48 -3.11 -4.89
C LEU A 113 9.82 -2.29 -3.64
N TYR A 114 10.69 -1.29 -3.81
CA TYR A 114 11.07 -0.37 -2.75
C TYR A 114 10.35 0.96 -2.94
N VAL A 115 9.71 1.47 -1.90
CA VAL A 115 9.03 2.77 -1.88
C VAL A 115 9.63 3.60 -0.75
N ARG A 116 10.19 4.76 -1.08
CA ARG A 116 10.75 5.68 -0.10
C ARG A 116 9.66 6.17 0.86
N ASP A 117 9.97 6.19 2.16
CA ASP A 117 9.06 6.78 3.15
C ASP A 117 8.87 8.29 2.89
N GLY A 118 7.76 8.84 3.38
CA GLY A 118 7.39 10.23 3.14
C GLY A 118 6.43 10.39 1.97
N TYR A 119 6.73 11.30 1.05
CA TYR A 119 5.83 11.64 -0.05
C TYR A 119 5.54 10.45 -0.98
N ALA A 120 6.56 9.68 -1.38
CA ALA A 120 6.36 8.51 -2.24
C ALA A 120 5.38 7.50 -1.63
N LYS A 121 5.50 7.23 -0.33
CA LYS A 121 4.58 6.34 0.39
C LYS A 121 3.17 6.88 0.51
N SER A 122 3.00 8.20 0.49
CA SER A 122 1.67 8.82 0.45
C SER A 122 1.01 8.66 -0.92
N MET A 123 1.81 8.64 -1.99
CA MET A 123 1.37 8.41 -3.37
C MET A 123 1.07 6.93 -3.61
N VAL A 124 1.98 6.03 -3.19
CA VAL A 124 1.87 4.58 -3.39
C VAL A 124 1.91 3.86 -2.05
N GLY A 125 0.74 3.80 -1.40
CA GLY A 125 0.57 3.11 -0.11
C GLY A 125 0.65 1.59 -0.23
N ASN A 126 0.64 0.89 0.90
CA ASN A 126 0.81 -0.57 0.95
C ASN A 126 -0.18 -1.36 0.07
N TYR A 127 -1.42 -0.86 -0.07
CA TYR A 127 -2.40 -1.52 -0.94
C TYR A 127 -2.13 -1.26 -2.42
N ALA A 128 -1.67 -0.06 -2.77
CA ALA A 128 -1.23 0.25 -4.12
C ALA A 128 -0.02 -0.62 -4.52
N GLN A 129 0.93 -0.84 -3.61
CA GLN A 129 2.05 -1.77 -3.83
C GLN A 129 1.57 -3.21 -4.12
N GLU A 130 0.53 -3.69 -3.43
CA GLU A 130 -0.11 -4.98 -3.72
C GLU A 130 -0.76 -5.00 -5.12
N GLN A 131 -1.34 -3.88 -5.56
CA GLN A 131 -1.89 -3.78 -6.92
C GLN A 131 -0.79 -3.74 -7.98
N LEU A 132 0.32 -3.03 -7.73
CA LEU A 132 1.49 -3.04 -8.60
C LEU A 132 2.02 -4.45 -8.80
N GLU A 133 2.25 -5.21 -7.73
CA GLU A 133 2.68 -6.61 -7.83
C GLU A 133 1.73 -7.46 -8.68
N ASN A 134 0.44 -7.34 -8.43
CA ASN A 134 -0.57 -8.08 -9.20
C ASN A 134 -0.61 -7.67 -10.67
N SER A 135 -0.16 -6.46 -11.02
CA SER A 135 -0.16 -5.98 -12.40
C SER A 135 1.00 -6.54 -13.23
N PHE A 136 2.19 -6.69 -12.67
CA PHE A 136 3.38 -7.11 -13.41
C PHE A 136 3.73 -8.61 -13.26
N LEU A 137 3.45 -9.25 -12.12
CA LEU A 137 3.83 -10.65 -11.87
C LEU A 137 3.33 -11.65 -12.92
N PRO A 138 2.09 -11.56 -13.45
CA PRO A 138 1.63 -12.48 -14.49
C PRO A 138 2.48 -12.43 -15.77
N TYR A 139 2.99 -11.24 -16.12
CA TYR A 139 3.87 -11.06 -17.27
C TYR A 139 5.26 -11.67 -17.03
N PHE A 140 5.86 -11.39 -15.87
CA PHE A 140 7.18 -11.93 -15.52
C PHE A 140 7.16 -13.45 -15.41
N SER A 141 6.06 -14.04 -14.93
CA SER A 141 5.88 -15.49 -14.91
C SER A 141 5.84 -16.13 -16.30
N SER A 142 5.56 -15.36 -17.34
CA SER A 142 5.55 -15.80 -18.74
C SER A 142 6.72 -15.27 -19.57
N ASP A 143 7.75 -14.72 -18.92
CA ASP A 143 8.94 -14.12 -19.53
C ASP A 143 8.65 -12.90 -20.43
N ASP A 144 7.48 -12.27 -20.28
CA ASP A 144 7.15 -11.02 -20.96
C ASP A 144 7.64 -9.81 -20.13
N TRP A 145 8.93 -9.54 -20.20
CA TRP A 145 9.61 -8.49 -19.45
C TRP A 145 9.07 -7.09 -19.79
N TYR A 146 8.98 -6.80 -21.08
CA TYR A 146 8.47 -5.51 -21.53
C TYR A 146 7.01 -5.29 -21.11
N GLY A 147 6.14 -6.29 -21.30
CA GLY A 147 4.75 -6.23 -20.88
C GLY A 147 4.60 -5.98 -19.39
N GLY A 148 5.40 -6.66 -18.58
CA GLY A 148 5.40 -6.50 -17.11
C GLY A 148 5.88 -5.12 -16.66
N LEU A 149 6.98 -4.63 -17.21
CA LEU A 149 7.50 -3.30 -16.88
C LEU A 149 6.58 -2.17 -17.34
N ARG A 150 5.95 -2.34 -18.51
CA ARG A 150 4.93 -1.41 -18.99
C ARG A 150 3.69 -1.42 -18.07
N ALA A 151 3.24 -2.58 -17.62
CA ALA A 151 2.13 -2.70 -16.68
C ALA A 151 2.46 -2.02 -15.33
N TYR A 152 3.70 -2.21 -14.85
CA TYR A 152 4.20 -1.50 -13.66
C TYR A 152 4.10 0.02 -13.80
N LEU A 153 4.66 0.60 -14.88
CA LEU A 153 4.62 2.05 -15.11
C LEU A 153 3.18 2.58 -15.25
N THR A 154 2.33 1.85 -15.99
CA THR A 154 0.93 2.25 -16.17
C THR A 154 0.19 2.27 -14.83
N THR A 155 0.35 1.23 -14.01
CA THR A 155 -0.29 1.15 -12.70
C THR A 155 0.27 2.21 -11.74
N CYS A 156 1.59 2.48 -11.76
CA CYS A 156 2.18 3.60 -11.02
C CYS A 156 1.54 4.94 -11.38
N SER A 157 1.38 5.20 -12.69
CA SER A 157 0.74 6.43 -13.17
C SER A 157 -0.69 6.58 -12.68
N ASP A 158 -1.49 5.51 -12.77
CA ASP A 158 -2.89 5.50 -12.35
C ASP A 158 -3.03 5.71 -10.84
N ASP A 159 -2.21 5.01 -10.04
CA ASP A 159 -2.21 5.12 -8.59
C ASP A 159 -1.78 6.51 -8.11
N MET A 160 -0.74 7.08 -8.74
CA MET A 160 -0.27 8.42 -8.45
C MET A 160 -1.28 9.50 -8.86
N ALA A 161 -1.97 9.31 -10.00
CA ALA A 161 -3.04 10.21 -10.43
C ALA A 161 -4.19 10.25 -9.41
N LEU A 162 -4.60 9.10 -8.89
CA LEU A 162 -5.62 9.00 -7.84
C LEU A 162 -5.15 9.66 -6.54
N ALA A 163 -3.90 9.44 -6.16
CA ALA A 163 -3.33 10.02 -4.95
C ALA A 163 -3.22 11.55 -5.04
N ASP A 164 -2.83 12.09 -6.20
CA ASP A 164 -2.75 13.54 -6.46
C ASP A 164 -4.13 14.20 -6.37
N MET A 165 -5.20 13.50 -6.78
CA MET A 165 -6.59 13.92 -6.57
C MET A 165 -7.07 13.79 -5.11
N GLY A 166 -6.20 13.41 -4.16
CA GLY A 166 -6.54 13.20 -2.76
C GLY A 166 -7.31 11.89 -2.49
N GLN A 167 -7.33 10.97 -3.44
CA GLN A 167 -8.01 9.68 -3.34
C GLN A 167 -7.01 8.51 -3.48
N PRO A 168 -6.00 8.40 -2.61
CA PRO A 168 -5.01 7.33 -2.72
C PRO A 168 -5.69 5.97 -2.67
N VAL A 169 -5.16 5.04 -3.45
CA VAL A 169 -5.70 3.67 -3.57
C VAL A 169 -5.69 2.98 -2.21
N LYS A 170 -6.86 2.60 -1.73
CA LYS A 170 -7.06 1.97 -0.42
C LYS A 170 -7.77 0.64 -0.58
N ARG A 171 -7.43 -0.31 0.30
CA ARG A 171 -8.12 -1.60 0.32
C ARG A 171 -9.62 -1.40 0.52
N PRO A 172 -10.49 -1.94 -0.34
CA PRO A 172 -11.92 -1.79 -0.19
C PRO A 172 -12.37 -2.45 1.12
N VAL A 173 -13.09 -1.69 1.94
CA VAL A 173 -13.54 -2.10 3.28
C VAL A 173 -14.31 -3.42 3.26
N THR A 174 -15.04 -3.67 2.17
CA THR A 174 -15.81 -4.91 1.98
C THR A 174 -14.93 -6.16 1.97
N LYS A 175 -13.71 -6.11 1.38
CA LYS A 175 -12.77 -7.24 1.35
C LYS A 175 -12.21 -7.60 2.73
N VAL A 176 -12.23 -6.67 3.69
CA VAL A 176 -11.76 -6.90 5.06
C VAL A 176 -12.94 -7.19 5.99
N LEU A 177 -14.05 -6.45 5.85
CA LEU A 177 -15.19 -6.54 6.75
C LEU A 177 -15.91 -7.89 6.63
N LEU A 178 -16.09 -8.39 5.41
CA LEU A 178 -16.84 -9.63 5.18
C LEU A 178 -16.19 -10.87 5.84
N PRO A 179 -14.89 -11.17 5.64
CA PRO A 179 -14.25 -12.29 6.32
C PRO A 179 -14.16 -12.06 7.85
N ALA A 180 -13.91 -10.85 8.32
CA ALA A 180 -13.89 -10.54 9.75
C ALA A 180 -15.25 -10.79 10.41
N LEU A 181 -16.35 -10.43 9.75
CA LEU A 181 -17.71 -10.70 10.21
C LEU A 181 -17.98 -12.22 10.29
N LEU A 182 -17.60 -12.97 9.25
CA LEU A 182 -17.80 -14.42 9.22
C LEU A 182 -17.03 -15.13 10.35
N VAL A 183 -15.78 -14.74 10.57
CA VAL A 183 -14.97 -15.30 11.66
C VAL A 183 -15.56 -14.92 13.01
N GLY A 184 -15.95 -13.65 13.21
CA GLY A 184 -16.55 -13.18 14.45
C GLY A 184 -17.87 -13.89 14.77
N CYS A 185 -18.75 -14.05 13.79
CA CYS A 185 -19.99 -14.80 13.92
C CYS A 185 -19.73 -16.29 14.20
N GLY A 186 -18.78 -16.89 13.52
CA GLY A 186 -18.42 -18.30 13.72
C GLY A 186 -17.91 -18.58 15.13
N VAL A 187 -17.00 -17.75 15.63
CA VAL A 187 -16.47 -17.87 17.00
C VAL A 187 -17.56 -17.65 18.04
N SER A 188 -18.41 -16.63 17.87
CA SER A 188 -19.50 -16.34 18.83
C SER A 188 -20.51 -17.47 18.88
N LEU A 189 -20.86 -18.05 17.73
CA LEU A 189 -21.78 -19.19 17.65
C LEU A 189 -21.19 -20.43 18.31
N LEU A 190 -19.91 -20.70 18.13
CA LEU A 190 -19.21 -21.81 18.77
C LEU A 190 -19.20 -21.65 20.30
N VAL A 191 -18.90 -20.46 20.82
CA VAL A 191 -18.95 -20.16 22.25
C VAL A 191 -20.36 -20.34 22.79
N CYS A 192 -21.38 -19.85 22.10
CA CYS A 192 -22.78 -20.03 22.50
C CYS A 192 -23.19 -21.51 22.55
N LEU A 193 -22.75 -22.33 21.59
CA LEU A 193 -23.03 -23.76 21.59
C LEU A 193 -22.34 -24.48 22.74
N LEU A 194 -21.08 -24.14 23.05
CA LEU A 194 -20.35 -24.70 24.20
C LEU A 194 -21.01 -24.34 25.54
N LEU A 195 -21.43 -23.08 25.70
CA LEU A 195 -22.16 -22.66 26.90
C LEU A 195 -23.51 -23.38 27.02
N LYS A 196 -24.27 -23.48 25.92
CA LYS A 196 -25.54 -24.22 25.89
C LYS A 196 -25.35 -25.69 26.20
N ALA A 197 -24.27 -26.31 25.73
CA ALA A 197 -23.96 -27.71 26.07
C ALA A 197 -23.65 -27.88 27.56
N LYS A 198 -22.94 -26.94 28.18
CA LYS A 198 -22.70 -26.95 29.65
C LYS A 198 -23.95 -26.68 30.47
N MET A 199 -24.86 -25.82 30.00
CA MET A 199 -26.10 -25.49 30.69
C MET A 199 -27.14 -26.64 30.69
N LYS A 200 -27.01 -27.60 29.75
CA LYS A 200 -27.89 -28.81 29.76
C LYS A 200 -27.66 -29.76 30.94
N SER A 201 -26.59 -29.58 31.69
CA SER A 201 -26.30 -30.41 32.87
C SER A 201 -27.05 -29.97 34.13
N VAL A 202 -27.69 -28.81 34.12
CA VAL A 202 -28.58 -28.40 35.22
C VAL A 202 -29.93 -29.09 35.02
N ARG A 203 -30.07 -30.29 35.55
CA ARG A 203 -31.39 -30.90 35.76
C ARG A 203 -32.10 -30.01 36.77
N LYS A 204 -33.29 -29.52 36.42
CA LYS A 204 -34.21 -28.99 37.41
C LYS A 204 -34.39 -30.14 38.43
N GLY A 205 -33.89 -29.95 39.63
CA GLY A 205 -34.15 -30.92 40.69
C GLY A 205 -35.65 -31.00 40.88
N ALA A 206 -36.22 -32.15 40.59
CA ALA A 206 -37.63 -32.43 40.85
C ALA A 206 -37.95 -32.45 42.36
N GLU A 207 -36.95 -32.12 43.19
CA GLU A 207 -37.03 -32.23 44.66
C GLU A 207 -37.58 -30.98 45.31
N ALA A 208 -37.75 -29.86 44.60
CA ALA A 208 -38.35 -28.66 45.17
C ALA A 208 -39.86 -28.86 45.55
N ASP A 209 -40.54 -29.72 44.78
CA ASP A 209 -41.95 -30.03 45.03
C ASP A 209 -42.16 -30.88 46.32
N VAL A 210 -41.12 -31.54 46.83
CA VAL A 210 -41.18 -32.34 48.06
C VAL A 210 -41.22 -31.46 49.29
N TYR A 211 -40.79 -30.20 49.19
CA TYR A 211 -40.77 -29.25 50.33
C TYR A 211 -41.97 -28.30 50.33
N VAL A 212 -42.83 -28.39 49.32
CA VAL A 212 -44.09 -27.62 49.31
C VAL A 212 -45.23 -28.51 49.78
N THR A 213 -45.84 -28.15 50.86
CA THR A 213 -47.06 -28.83 51.35
C THR A 213 -48.22 -28.67 50.39
N ALA A 214 -49.21 -29.57 50.41
CA ALA A 214 -50.35 -29.58 49.48
C ALA A 214 -51.13 -28.25 49.40
N ASP A 215 -51.01 -27.40 50.43
CA ASP A 215 -51.68 -26.10 50.55
C ASP A 215 -50.87 -24.92 49.97
N GLY A 216 -49.72 -25.19 49.31
CA GLY A 216 -48.88 -24.16 48.71
C GLY A 216 -47.86 -23.55 49.67
N LEU A 217 -47.06 -22.57 49.18
CA LEU A 217 -46.05 -21.84 49.94
C LEU A 217 -46.70 -20.62 50.60
N ASP A 218 -46.86 -20.65 51.92
CA ASP A 218 -47.33 -19.50 52.68
C ASP A 218 -46.13 -18.70 53.20
N LEU A 219 -45.87 -17.56 52.58
CA LEU A 219 -44.78 -16.65 52.92
C LEU A 219 -45.31 -15.61 53.89
N THR A 220 -44.92 -15.70 55.16
CA THR A 220 -45.28 -14.75 56.23
C THR A 220 -44.59 -13.37 56.00
N GLU A 221 -43.45 -13.31 55.28
CA GLU A 221 -42.78 -12.07 54.94
C GLU A 221 -42.22 -12.16 53.51
N TRP A 222 -42.53 -11.16 52.71
CA TRP A 222 -42.00 -11.04 51.33
C TRP A 222 -41.36 -9.69 51.15
N TYR A 223 -39.98 -9.63 51.26
CA TYR A 223 -39.23 -8.45 50.95
C TYR A 223 -37.88 -8.84 50.33
N ASP A 224 -37.44 -8.04 49.37
CA ASP A 224 -36.14 -8.19 48.72
C ASP A 224 -35.16 -7.18 49.33
N ARG A 225 -34.08 -7.66 49.92
CA ARG A 225 -33.05 -6.82 50.54
C ARG A 225 -31.76 -6.88 49.77
N TYR A 226 -31.44 -5.79 49.08
CA TYR A 226 -30.16 -5.62 48.44
C TYR A 226 -29.01 -5.60 49.46
N THR A 227 -28.02 -6.48 49.30
CA THR A 227 -26.97 -6.66 50.32
C THR A 227 -25.68 -5.94 50.00
N HIS A 228 -25.20 -5.99 48.76
CA HIS A 228 -24.02 -5.23 48.32
C HIS A 228 -23.72 -5.41 46.81
N THR A 229 -23.02 -4.45 46.26
CA THR A 229 -22.44 -4.55 44.92
C THR A 229 -20.92 -4.66 45.02
N THR A 230 -20.32 -5.65 44.37
CA THR A 230 -18.86 -5.76 44.29
C THR A 230 -18.39 -5.26 42.91
N GLU A 231 -17.68 -4.15 42.89
CA GLU A 231 -17.12 -3.56 41.66
C GLU A 231 -15.61 -3.86 41.59
N THR A 232 -15.18 -4.64 40.60
CA THR A 232 -13.77 -4.95 40.39
C THR A 232 -13.24 -4.09 39.23
N ARG A 233 -12.42 -3.07 39.51
CA ARG A 233 -11.71 -2.25 38.49
C ARG A 233 -10.36 -2.85 38.15
N ARG A 234 -10.17 -3.26 36.90
CA ARG A 234 -8.89 -3.70 36.37
C ARG A 234 -8.25 -2.58 35.52
N ARG A 235 -7.08 -2.09 35.93
CA ARG A 235 -6.35 -1.05 35.23
C ARG A 235 -5.72 -1.63 33.96
N LYS A 236 -6.02 -1.04 32.79
CA LYS A 236 -5.41 -1.42 31.52
C LYS A 236 -4.08 -0.68 31.35
N ASN A 237 -2.97 -1.41 31.28
CA ASN A 237 -1.66 -0.82 30.98
C ASN A 237 -1.55 -0.61 29.46
N ASN A 238 -1.53 0.65 29.04
CA ASN A 238 -1.09 1.02 27.68
C ASN A 238 0.45 1.06 27.69
N LYS A 239 1.09 0.19 26.92
CA LYS A 239 2.48 0.35 26.53
C LYS A 239 2.47 0.98 25.14
N ASP A 240 2.69 2.28 25.07
CA ASP A 240 3.08 2.97 23.86
C ASP A 240 4.54 2.64 23.58
N GLY A 241 4.78 1.87 22.52
CA GLY A 241 6.09 1.64 21.95
C GLY A 241 6.26 2.54 20.74
N THR A 242 7.02 3.61 20.89
CA THR A 242 7.48 4.46 19.79
C THR A 242 8.68 3.78 19.16
N GLU A 243 8.53 3.22 17.95
CA GLU A 243 9.67 2.88 17.11
C GLU A 243 9.84 3.98 16.05
N SER A 244 10.92 4.74 16.21
CA SER A 244 11.44 5.69 15.23
C SER A 244 12.48 4.95 14.38
N GLY A 245 12.08 4.58 13.18
CA GLY A 245 12.98 4.04 12.17
C GLY A 245 12.70 4.74 10.84
N GLY A 246 13.59 5.65 10.43
CA GLY A 246 13.56 6.23 9.08
C GLY A 246 13.91 5.16 8.06
N GLY A 247 12.92 4.60 7.40
CA GLY A 247 13.04 3.53 6.42
C GLY A 247 12.14 3.76 5.22
N GLY A 248 12.22 2.87 4.26
CA GLY A 248 11.26 2.72 3.16
C GLY A 248 10.26 1.62 3.49
N SER A 249 9.24 1.52 2.69
CA SER A 249 8.35 0.35 2.65
C SER A 249 8.40 -0.28 1.27
N GLY A 250 8.10 -1.56 1.19
CA GLY A 250 8.08 -2.25 -0.09
C GLY A 250 7.73 -3.73 0.08
N ARG A 251 7.81 -4.44 -1.02
CA ARG A 251 7.48 -5.86 -1.12
C ARG A 251 8.53 -6.54 -1.99
N SER A 252 8.78 -7.81 -1.71
CA SER A 252 9.69 -8.66 -2.48
C SER A 252 9.14 -10.08 -2.58
N GLY A 253 9.55 -10.81 -3.61
CA GLY A 253 9.14 -12.18 -3.86
C GLY A 253 9.86 -12.79 -5.05
N HIS A 254 9.40 -13.97 -5.48
CA HIS A 254 9.87 -14.66 -6.67
C HIS A 254 8.77 -14.74 -7.73
N PHE A 255 9.14 -14.86 -8.97
CA PHE A 255 8.26 -14.94 -10.14
C PHE A 255 8.62 -16.09 -11.09
#